data_0010e0a8dad70a28ca948d90ec58b50c
#
_entry.id   0010e0a8dad70a28ca948d90ec58b50c
#
_cell.length_a   1.000
_cell.length_b   1.000
_cell.length_c   1.000
_cell.angle_alpha   90.00
_cell.angle_beta   90.00
_cell.angle_gamma   90.00
#
_symmetry.space_group_name_H-M   'P 1'
#
loop_
_entity.id
_entity.type
_entity.pdbx_description
1 polymer ?
#
loop_
_entity_poly.entity_id
_entity_poly.type
_entity_poly.pdbx_seq_one_letter_code
_entity_poly.pdbx_strand_id
1 'polypeptide(L)'
;FKNVASIFKDADIAVVNFESPFTYGGDYLVLTGSFVFNADPKAISGLKGAGIDLITLANNHFGDKGQKGMLDTFDLLAKNKIEYVGAGKNFIEARQGKIIEANGFKFGFLGYGYPDTIDVATDGAAGIANMNIEQAKKNVSEFKKKVDILIIEMHAGTEYVASPNKQQKDFARAVIDVGADLVIGHHPHWVQIIEIYQGKPILYSLGNLVFDQMWSRETQQGALAKIYFQDKNLEKIEIIPIHIYDYGQPQIVSDKSEIQEILKRMNLKSEIINLK
;
A
#
# COMPACT_ATOMS: atom_id res chain seq x y z
N PHE A 1 11.30 11.15 -5.04
CA PHE A 1 10.40 10.86 -6.20
C PHE A 1 10.91 11.38 -7.57
N LYS A 2 11.94 12.25 -7.62
CA LYS A 2 12.34 12.96 -8.85
C LYS A 2 12.40 12.08 -10.10
N ASN A 3 12.97 10.88 -10.00
CA ASN A 3 13.22 10.02 -11.16
C ASN A 3 12.04 9.10 -11.52
N VAL A 4 11.00 9.05 -10.69
CA VAL A 4 9.80 8.21 -10.89
C VAL A 4 8.50 9.00 -10.88
N ALA A 5 8.54 10.30 -10.56
CA ALA A 5 7.35 11.14 -10.43
C ALA A 5 6.50 11.22 -11.70
N SER A 6 7.10 11.11 -12.89
CA SER A 6 6.34 11.11 -14.15
C SER A 6 5.37 9.93 -14.22
N ILE A 7 5.76 8.75 -13.70
CA ILE A 7 4.91 7.55 -13.72
C ILE A 7 3.63 7.78 -12.92
N PHE A 8 3.73 8.42 -11.76
CA PHE A 8 2.57 8.74 -10.93
C PHE A 8 1.69 9.83 -11.57
N LYS A 9 2.32 10.88 -12.12
CA LYS A 9 1.59 11.98 -12.78
C LYS A 9 0.86 11.57 -14.06
N ASP A 10 1.35 10.53 -14.73
CA ASP A 10 0.73 10.00 -15.95
C ASP A 10 -0.44 9.04 -15.63
N ALA A 11 -0.61 8.63 -14.37
CA ALA A 11 -1.70 7.80 -13.93
C ALA A 11 -2.95 8.64 -13.65
N ASP A 12 -4.14 8.07 -13.86
CA ASP A 12 -5.41 8.69 -13.46
C ASP A 12 -5.60 8.70 -11.95
N ILE A 13 -5.03 7.71 -11.25
CA ILE A 13 -5.03 7.58 -9.79
C ILE A 13 -3.67 7.02 -9.35
N ALA A 14 -2.97 7.72 -8.49
CA ALA A 14 -1.69 7.33 -7.93
C ALA A 14 -1.81 7.00 -6.44
N VAL A 15 -1.41 5.76 -6.06
CA VAL A 15 -1.54 5.24 -4.69
C VAL A 15 -0.20 4.76 -4.16
N VAL A 16 0.09 5.01 -2.88
CA VAL A 16 1.28 4.48 -2.19
C VAL A 16 0.96 4.05 -0.76
N ASN A 17 1.70 3.08 -0.23
CA ASN A 17 1.74 2.82 1.21
C ASN A 17 2.66 3.85 1.87
N PHE A 18 2.17 4.52 2.91
CA PHE A 18 2.95 5.48 3.70
C PHE A 18 3.17 4.94 5.11
N GLU A 19 4.34 4.41 5.35
CA GLU A 19 4.69 3.62 6.53
C GLU A 19 5.33 4.47 7.63
N SER A 20 4.63 5.53 8.03
CA SER A 20 5.08 6.45 9.08
C SER A 20 3.97 7.44 9.44
N PRO A 21 3.87 7.97 10.66
CA PRO A 21 3.10 9.18 10.92
C PRO A 21 3.88 10.43 10.49
N PHE A 22 3.15 11.48 10.10
CA PHE A 22 3.69 12.84 9.94
C PHE A 22 3.48 13.65 11.21
N THR A 23 4.53 13.92 11.96
CA THR A 23 4.41 14.80 13.14
C THR A 23 5.75 15.40 13.55
N TYR A 24 5.69 16.53 14.26
CA TYR A 24 6.85 17.09 14.99
C TYR A 24 6.90 16.67 16.46
N GLY A 25 5.97 15.86 16.91
CA GLY A 25 5.86 15.45 18.31
C GLY A 25 5.10 14.14 18.46
N GLY A 26 4.81 13.78 19.70
CA GLY A 26 4.14 12.54 20.07
C GLY A 26 5.06 11.64 20.87
N ASP A 27 4.45 10.85 21.74
CA ASP A 27 5.16 9.88 22.55
C ASP A 27 5.56 8.67 21.73
N TYR A 28 6.72 8.11 22.00
CA TYR A 28 7.12 6.86 21.40
C TYR A 28 6.34 5.72 22.03
N LEU A 29 5.63 4.95 21.23
CA LEU A 29 5.18 3.64 21.65
C LEU A 29 6.32 2.65 21.45
N VAL A 30 7.26 2.64 22.40
CA VAL A 30 8.44 1.77 22.29
C VAL A 30 8.07 0.37 22.70
N LEU A 31 7.94 -0.51 21.72
CA LEU A 31 8.22 -1.93 21.94
C LEU A 31 9.74 -2.08 21.86
N THR A 32 10.37 -2.56 22.92
CA THR A 32 11.81 -2.78 22.97
C THR A 32 12.31 -3.58 21.78
N GLY A 33 13.24 -3.02 21.00
CA GLY A 33 13.85 -3.67 19.84
C GLY A 33 13.22 -3.34 18.48
N SER A 34 12.20 -2.48 18.41
CA SER A 34 11.58 -2.06 17.15
C SER A 34 12.15 -0.72 16.68
N PHE A 35 12.21 -0.53 15.37
CA PHE A 35 12.42 0.77 14.77
C PHE A 35 11.19 1.65 15.01
N VAL A 36 11.39 2.94 15.24
CA VAL A 36 10.33 3.93 15.41
C VAL A 36 10.42 4.94 14.28
N PHE A 37 9.40 5.01 13.47
CA PHE A 37 9.37 5.92 12.32
C PHE A 37 8.65 7.23 12.64
N ASN A 38 9.11 8.27 11.97
CA ASN A 38 8.50 9.59 12.03
C ASN A 38 8.91 10.40 10.80
N ALA A 39 7.95 10.79 10.00
CA ALA A 39 8.19 11.65 8.85
C ALA A 39 8.09 13.13 9.23
N ASP A 40 9.04 13.94 8.78
CA ASP A 40 8.92 15.40 8.86
C ASP A 40 7.67 15.83 8.06
N PRO A 41 6.74 16.59 8.63
CA PRO A 41 5.58 17.10 7.93
C PRO A 41 5.88 17.86 6.61
N LYS A 42 7.08 18.41 6.45
CA LYS A 42 7.51 19.01 5.19
C LYS A 42 7.63 18.00 4.04
N ALA A 43 7.83 16.71 4.35
CA ALA A 43 7.94 15.66 3.34
C ALA A 43 6.64 15.43 2.56
N ILE A 44 5.49 15.94 3.04
CA ILE A 44 4.21 15.96 2.31
C ILE A 44 4.35 16.63 0.93
N SER A 45 5.25 17.60 0.80
CA SER A 45 5.54 18.26 -0.49
C SER A 45 6.08 17.28 -1.54
N GLY A 46 6.78 16.22 -1.11
CA GLY A 46 7.26 15.16 -1.98
C GLY A 46 6.13 14.33 -2.58
N LEU A 47 5.13 13.96 -1.77
CA LEU A 47 3.94 13.24 -2.22
C LEU A 47 3.15 14.08 -3.22
N LYS A 48 2.88 15.35 -2.88
CA LYS A 48 2.20 16.29 -3.79
C LYS A 48 2.97 16.52 -5.08
N GLY A 49 4.29 16.73 -4.98
CA GLY A 49 5.16 16.93 -6.14
C GLY A 49 5.21 15.71 -7.06
N ALA A 50 5.04 14.53 -6.52
CA ALA A 50 4.93 13.28 -7.29
C ALA A 50 3.53 13.06 -7.90
N GLY A 51 2.50 13.74 -7.43
CA GLY A 51 1.12 13.57 -7.91
C GLY A 51 0.40 12.41 -7.22
N ILE A 52 0.72 12.12 -5.95
CA ILE A 52 0.03 11.06 -5.19
C ILE A 52 -1.36 11.55 -4.77
N ASP A 53 -2.39 10.77 -5.08
CA ASP A 53 -3.79 11.05 -4.79
C ASP A 53 -4.26 10.42 -3.48
N LEU A 54 -3.80 9.19 -3.22
CA LEU A 54 -4.24 8.39 -2.08
C LEU A 54 -3.05 7.67 -1.44
N ILE A 55 -3.08 7.59 -0.10
CA ILE A 55 -2.13 6.79 0.66
C ILE A 55 -2.85 5.75 1.53
N THR A 56 -2.24 4.56 1.71
CA THR A 56 -2.68 3.64 2.75
C THR A 56 -1.87 3.88 4.02
N LEU A 57 -2.58 3.96 5.15
CA LEU A 57 -2.01 4.17 6.48
C LEU A 57 -2.17 2.93 7.39
N ALA A 58 -2.78 1.87 6.88
CA ALA A 58 -2.97 0.63 7.63
C ALA A 58 -1.66 -0.16 7.69
N ASN A 59 -0.70 0.26 8.51
CA ASN A 59 0.59 -0.41 8.68
C ASN A 59 1.05 -0.40 10.15
N ASN A 60 2.07 -1.17 10.44
CA ASN A 60 2.60 -1.36 11.81
C ASN A 60 3.37 -0.15 12.36
N HIS A 61 3.71 0.84 11.50
CA HIS A 61 4.45 2.04 11.90
C HIS A 61 3.60 3.30 11.99
N PHE A 62 2.32 3.23 11.59
CA PHE A 62 1.45 4.41 11.65
C PHE A 62 1.23 4.91 13.08
N GLY A 63 1.26 3.99 14.06
CA GLY A 63 1.12 4.28 15.48
C GLY A 63 2.38 4.69 16.23
N ASP A 64 3.54 4.69 15.61
CA ASP A 64 4.84 4.89 16.27
C ASP A 64 4.97 6.17 17.10
N LYS A 65 4.15 7.16 16.84
CA LYS A 65 4.07 8.43 17.58
C LYS A 65 2.75 8.62 18.33
N GLY A 66 2.08 7.49 18.62
CA GLY A 66 0.85 7.47 19.40
C GLY A 66 -0.29 8.25 18.75
N GLN A 67 -1.32 8.53 19.55
CA GLN A 67 -2.52 9.24 19.10
C GLN A 67 -2.21 10.61 18.46
N LYS A 68 -1.22 11.31 19.02
CA LYS A 68 -0.83 12.63 18.48
C LYS A 68 -0.29 12.52 17.06
N GLY A 69 0.61 11.56 16.80
CA GLY A 69 1.17 11.34 15.47
C GLY A 69 0.11 11.01 14.42
N MET A 70 -0.86 10.16 14.79
CA MET A 70 -1.98 9.81 13.92
C MET A 70 -2.84 11.03 13.61
N LEU A 71 -3.25 11.80 14.63
CA LEU A 71 -4.12 12.98 14.45
C LEU A 71 -3.42 14.08 13.65
N ASP A 72 -2.14 14.36 13.94
CA ASP A 72 -1.34 15.32 13.17
C ASP A 72 -1.29 14.91 11.68
N THR A 73 -1.15 13.60 11.41
CA THR A 73 -1.13 13.05 10.05
C THR A 73 -2.46 13.28 9.33
N PHE A 74 -3.59 12.95 9.96
CA PHE A 74 -4.91 13.19 9.36
C PHE A 74 -5.15 14.65 9.02
N ASP A 75 -4.79 15.57 9.93
CA ASP A 75 -4.93 17.01 9.72
C ASP A 75 -4.02 17.50 8.58
N LEU A 76 -2.79 17.00 8.49
CA LEU A 76 -1.85 17.36 7.43
C LEU A 76 -2.34 16.89 6.06
N LEU A 77 -2.82 15.65 5.96
CA LEU A 77 -3.37 15.08 4.72
C LEU A 77 -4.59 15.86 4.25
N ALA A 78 -5.53 16.17 5.16
CA ALA A 78 -6.72 16.96 4.86
C ALA A 78 -6.36 18.35 4.31
N LYS A 79 -5.40 19.06 4.94
CA LYS A 79 -4.90 20.37 4.47
C LYS A 79 -4.28 20.30 3.07
N ASN A 80 -3.70 19.17 2.72
CA ASN A 80 -3.00 18.97 1.43
C ASN A 80 -3.85 18.27 0.37
N LYS A 81 -5.10 17.90 0.69
CA LYS A 81 -6.04 17.20 -0.20
C LYS A 81 -5.50 15.88 -0.73
N ILE A 82 -4.77 15.15 0.11
CA ILE A 82 -4.36 13.78 -0.15
C ILE A 82 -5.34 12.88 0.60
N GLU A 83 -5.98 11.97 -0.13
CA GLU A 83 -6.89 10.99 0.46
C GLU A 83 -6.13 9.88 1.16
N TYR A 84 -6.78 9.21 2.13
CA TYR A 84 -6.18 8.07 2.80
C TYR A 84 -7.21 6.99 3.13
N VAL A 85 -6.73 5.76 3.30
CA VAL A 85 -7.52 4.60 3.73
C VAL A 85 -6.78 3.80 4.79
N GLY A 86 -7.53 2.97 5.49
CA GLY A 86 -6.98 1.98 6.42
C GLY A 86 -6.63 2.52 7.80
N ALA A 87 -6.92 3.79 8.08
CA ALA A 87 -6.80 4.39 9.41
C ALA A 87 -7.91 5.41 9.64
N GLY A 88 -8.16 5.76 10.90
CA GLY A 88 -9.20 6.74 11.25
C GLY A 88 -9.16 7.12 12.72
N LYS A 89 -9.95 8.13 13.10
CA LYS A 89 -10.06 8.64 14.47
C LYS A 89 -10.80 7.68 15.41
N ASN A 90 -11.46 6.67 14.85
CA ASN A 90 -12.18 5.62 15.56
C ASN A 90 -12.35 4.37 14.69
N PHE A 91 -12.93 3.31 15.24
CA PHE A 91 -13.16 2.03 14.59
C PHE A 91 -13.90 2.14 13.25
N ILE A 92 -14.93 3.00 13.16
CA ILE A 92 -15.75 3.16 11.95
C ILE A 92 -14.95 3.89 10.87
N GLU A 93 -14.32 5.01 11.22
CA GLU A 93 -13.52 5.80 10.27
C GLU A 93 -12.35 5.02 9.69
N ALA A 94 -11.65 4.22 10.51
CA ALA A 94 -10.51 3.43 10.04
C ALA A 94 -10.90 2.44 8.92
N ARG A 95 -12.15 1.98 8.90
CA ARG A 95 -12.70 1.03 7.93
C ARG A 95 -13.53 1.70 6.83
N GLN A 96 -13.63 3.02 6.89
CA GLN A 96 -14.31 3.79 5.86
C GLN A 96 -13.43 3.84 4.60
N GLY A 97 -13.95 3.28 3.49
CA GLY A 97 -13.25 3.32 2.21
C GLY A 97 -13.30 4.71 1.58
N LYS A 98 -12.46 4.92 0.59
CA LYS A 98 -12.47 6.10 -0.28
C LYS A 98 -12.93 5.73 -1.68
N ILE A 99 -13.65 6.65 -2.30
CA ILE A 99 -14.06 6.54 -3.70
C ILE A 99 -13.40 7.68 -4.45
N ILE A 100 -12.67 7.33 -5.51
CA ILE A 100 -12.09 8.29 -6.45
C ILE A 100 -12.75 8.02 -7.82
N GLU A 101 -13.29 9.05 -8.43
CA GLU A 101 -13.88 8.95 -9.76
C GLU A 101 -12.82 9.32 -10.81
N ALA A 102 -12.61 8.43 -11.77
CA ALA A 102 -11.72 8.64 -12.90
C ALA A 102 -12.31 8.03 -14.16
N ASN A 103 -12.28 8.77 -15.28
CA ASN A 103 -12.76 8.32 -16.59
C ASN A 103 -14.21 7.77 -16.57
N GLY A 104 -15.07 8.30 -15.67
CA GLY A 104 -16.47 7.90 -15.55
C GLY A 104 -16.71 6.63 -14.70
N PHE A 105 -15.68 6.09 -14.06
CA PHE A 105 -15.77 4.94 -13.16
C PHE A 105 -15.48 5.31 -11.72
N LYS A 106 -16.11 4.59 -10.78
CA LYS A 106 -15.89 4.71 -9.34
C LYS A 106 -14.88 3.68 -8.88
N PHE A 107 -13.68 4.12 -8.55
CA PHE A 107 -12.65 3.30 -7.92
C PHE A 107 -12.79 3.39 -6.41
N GLY A 108 -13.00 2.25 -5.76
CA GLY A 108 -13.05 2.15 -4.31
C GLY A 108 -11.75 1.62 -3.74
N PHE A 109 -11.34 2.17 -2.61
CA PHE A 109 -10.14 1.74 -1.89
C PHE A 109 -10.48 1.44 -0.44
N LEU A 110 -9.96 0.33 0.08
CA LEU A 110 -9.98 -0.03 1.49
C LEU A 110 -8.58 -0.46 1.91
N GLY A 111 -8.14 -0.11 3.11
CA GLY A 111 -6.83 -0.49 3.63
C GLY A 111 -6.96 -1.34 4.89
N TYR A 112 -6.08 -2.35 5.03
CA TYR A 112 -6.01 -3.22 6.20
C TYR A 112 -4.56 -3.54 6.53
N GLY A 113 -4.22 -3.44 7.82
CA GLY A 113 -2.89 -3.75 8.32
C GLY A 113 -2.87 -4.95 9.25
N TYR A 114 -1.69 -5.36 9.63
CA TYR A 114 -1.40 -6.51 10.47
C TYR A 114 -2.38 -6.63 11.65
N PRO A 115 -2.88 -7.84 11.97
CA PRO A 115 -3.91 -8.00 13.00
C PRO A 115 -3.42 -7.79 14.43
N ASP A 116 -2.12 -7.95 14.65
CA ASP A 116 -1.50 -7.99 15.99
C ASP A 116 -0.80 -6.67 16.36
N THR A 117 -1.11 -5.57 15.67
CA THR A 117 -0.59 -4.25 16.04
C THR A 117 -1.35 -3.70 17.26
N ILE A 118 -0.63 -2.99 18.14
CA ILE A 118 -1.23 -2.30 19.29
C ILE A 118 -2.06 -1.08 18.91
N ASP A 119 -1.98 -0.66 17.66
CA ASP A 119 -2.53 0.60 17.14
C ASP A 119 -3.83 0.40 16.35
N VAL A 120 -4.59 -0.63 16.67
CA VAL A 120 -5.91 -0.87 16.08
C VAL A 120 -6.90 0.19 16.56
N ALA A 121 -7.63 0.78 15.63
CA ALA A 121 -8.67 1.75 15.95
C ALA A 121 -9.77 1.13 16.81
N THR A 122 -10.16 1.85 17.85
CA THR A 122 -11.29 1.52 18.73
C THR A 122 -12.38 2.59 18.64
N ASP A 123 -13.49 2.42 19.33
CA ASP A 123 -14.57 3.44 19.34
C ASP A 123 -14.10 4.78 19.92
N GLY A 124 -13.11 4.77 20.83
CA GLY A 124 -12.61 5.97 21.53
C GLY A 124 -11.19 6.38 21.14
N ALA A 125 -10.51 5.69 20.22
CA ALA A 125 -9.13 5.97 19.89
C ALA A 125 -8.85 5.79 18.40
N ALA A 126 -8.03 6.70 17.85
CA ALA A 126 -7.51 6.61 16.50
C ALA A 126 -6.60 5.40 16.34
N GLY A 127 -6.57 4.85 15.12
CA GLY A 127 -5.75 3.70 14.81
C GLY A 127 -6.01 3.18 13.40
N ILE A 128 -5.46 2.00 13.12
CA ILE A 128 -5.60 1.33 11.82
C ILE A 128 -6.79 0.35 11.80
N ALA A 129 -7.26 0.04 10.59
CA ALA A 129 -8.13 -1.09 10.33
C ALA A 129 -7.29 -2.37 10.28
N ASN A 130 -7.50 -3.27 11.24
CA ASN A 130 -6.78 -4.53 11.27
C ASN A 130 -7.37 -5.57 10.30
N MET A 131 -6.54 -6.56 9.92
CA MET A 131 -6.87 -7.65 9.00
C MET A 131 -7.74 -8.75 9.67
N ASN A 132 -8.79 -8.38 10.38
CA ASN A 132 -9.78 -9.35 10.82
C ASN A 132 -10.63 -9.80 9.61
N ILE A 133 -10.49 -11.07 9.21
CA ILE A 133 -11.08 -11.60 7.97
C ILE A 133 -12.61 -11.43 7.97
N GLU A 134 -13.30 -11.74 9.05
CA GLU A 134 -14.77 -11.67 9.08
C GLU A 134 -15.28 -10.24 8.99
N GLN A 135 -14.62 -9.31 9.66
CA GLN A 135 -14.95 -7.88 9.56
C GLN A 135 -14.63 -7.32 8.17
N ALA A 136 -13.47 -7.68 7.62
CA ALA A 136 -13.06 -7.26 6.29
C ALA A 136 -14.01 -7.77 5.21
N LYS A 137 -14.41 -9.06 5.25
CA LYS A 137 -15.40 -9.64 4.32
C LYS A 137 -16.70 -8.85 4.32
N LYS A 138 -17.24 -8.54 5.50
CA LYS A 138 -18.47 -7.75 5.63
C LYS A 138 -18.29 -6.36 5.01
N ASN A 139 -17.21 -5.66 5.38
CA ASN A 139 -16.94 -4.31 4.91
C ASN A 139 -16.74 -4.26 3.38
N VAL A 140 -15.92 -5.18 2.83
CA VAL A 140 -15.65 -5.31 1.39
C VAL A 140 -16.93 -5.59 0.62
N SER A 141 -17.74 -6.56 1.06
CA SER A 141 -19.02 -6.90 0.40
C SER A 141 -20.01 -5.73 0.37
N GLU A 142 -20.06 -4.93 1.44
CA GLU A 142 -20.93 -3.75 1.49
C GLU A 142 -20.39 -2.59 0.67
N PHE A 143 -19.07 -2.37 0.70
CA PHE A 143 -18.45 -1.28 -0.02
C PHE A 143 -18.42 -1.51 -1.53
N LYS A 144 -18.25 -2.77 -1.98
CA LYS A 144 -18.31 -3.15 -3.41
C LYS A 144 -19.61 -2.72 -4.09
N LYS A 145 -20.73 -2.69 -3.38
CA LYS A 145 -22.03 -2.25 -3.92
C LYS A 145 -22.04 -0.76 -4.35
N LYS A 146 -21.07 0.03 -3.90
CA LYS A 146 -20.99 1.49 -4.12
C LYS A 146 -20.02 1.89 -5.22
N VAL A 147 -19.22 0.94 -5.73
CA VAL A 147 -18.10 1.20 -6.63
C VAL A 147 -18.08 0.23 -7.80
N ASP A 148 -17.47 0.64 -8.89
CA ASP A 148 -17.29 -0.20 -10.07
C ASP A 148 -16.13 -1.17 -9.87
N ILE A 149 -15.01 -0.65 -9.37
CA ILE A 149 -13.75 -1.36 -9.15
C ILE A 149 -13.37 -1.19 -7.68
N LEU A 150 -13.06 -2.29 -6.99
CA LEU A 150 -12.67 -2.28 -5.58
C LEU A 150 -11.25 -2.81 -5.40
N ILE A 151 -10.38 -1.97 -4.86
CA ILE A 151 -8.97 -2.25 -4.62
C ILE A 151 -8.74 -2.33 -3.09
N ILE A 152 -8.04 -3.37 -2.67
CA ILE A 152 -7.68 -3.58 -1.25
C ILE A 152 -6.18 -3.38 -1.08
N GLU A 153 -5.81 -2.43 -0.24
CA GLU A 153 -4.44 -2.23 0.23
C GLU A 153 -4.21 -3.09 1.47
N MET A 154 -3.21 -3.97 1.42
CA MET A 154 -2.90 -4.93 2.48
C MET A 154 -1.47 -4.74 2.97
N HIS A 155 -1.28 -4.45 4.26
CA HIS A 155 0.04 -4.33 4.86
C HIS A 155 0.29 -5.49 5.83
N ALA A 156 0.93 -6.55 5.34
CA ALA A 156 1.16 -7.77 6.10
C ALA A 156 2.23 -8.65 5.48
N GLY A 157 2.73 -9.59 6.25
CA GLY A 157 3.68 -10.58 5.78
C GLY A 157 4.78 -10.87 6.80
N THR A 158 5.83 -11.51 6.33
CA THR A 158 7.07 -11.68 7.06
C THR A 158 8.12 -10.84 6.38
N GLU A 159 8.80 -9.98 7.13
CA GLU A 159 9.86 -9.12 6.60
C GLU A 159 11.00 -9.95 5.98
N TYR A 160 11.56 -9.43 4.89
CA TYR A 160 12.74 -9.98 4.20
C TYR A 160 12.54 -11.41 3.68
N VAL A 161 11.30 -11.76 3.32
CA VAL A 161 10.95 -13.07 2.76
C VAL A 161 10.26 -12.90 1.41
N ALA A 162 10.76 -13.57 0.38
CA ALA A 162 10.24 -13.49 -0.98
C ALA A 162 8.91 -14.23 -1.21
N SER A 163 8.45 -15.04 -0.25
CA SER A 163 7.21 -15.81 -0.37
C SER A 163 6.16 -15.32 0.60
N PRO A 164 4.91 -15.08 0.15
CA PRO A 164 3.83 -14.68 1.03
C PRO A 164 3.50 -15.79 2.04
N ASN A 165 3.27 -15.39 3.29
CA ASN A 165 2.88 -16.29 4.35
C ASN A 165 1.39 -16.69 4.23
N LYS A 166 0.96 -17.61 5.11
CA LYS A 166 -0.42 -18.10 5.10
C LYS A 166 -1.45 -16.99 5.37
N GLN A 167 -1.13 -16.07 6.27
CA GLN A 167 -2.02 -14.98 6.65
C GLN A 167 -2.29 -14.01 5.49
N GLN A 168 -1.25 -13.62 4.75
CA GLN A 168 -1.41 -12.81 3.54
C GLN A 168 -2.34 -13.51 2.53
N LYS A 169 -2.09 -14.80 2.27
CA LYS A 169 -2.88 -15.59 1.31
C LYS A 169 -4.34 -15.73 1.72
N ASP A 170 -4.58 -16.10 2.97
CA ASP A 170 -5.94 -16.31 3.48
C ASP A 170 -6.74 -15.01 3.41
N PHE A 171 -6.14 -13.88 3.84
CA PHE A 171 -6.81 -12.60 3.81
C PHE A 171 -7.09 -12.11 2.39
N ALA A 172 -6.07 -12.10 1.52
CA ALA A 172 -6.20 -11.63 0.16
C ALA A 172 -7.26 -12.41 -0.63
N ARG A 173 -7.27 -13.73 -0.50
CA ARG A 173 -8.28 -14.58 -1.16
C ARG A 173 -9.67 -14.35 -0.56
N ALA A 174 -9.79 -14.21 0.76
CA ALA A 174 -11.06 -13.98 1.42
C ALA A 174 -11.74 -12.67 1.00
N VAL A 175 -10.97 -11.59 0.78
CA VAL A 175 -11.54 -10.33 0.29
C VAL A 175 -11.92 -10.39 -1.18
N ILE A 176 -11.19 -11.14 -2.01
CA ILE A 176 -11.56 -11.40 -3.41
C ILE A 176 -12.85 -12.22 -3.47
N ASP A 177 -13.01 -13.25 -2.65
CA ASP A 177 -14.22 -14.09 -2.60
C ASP A 177 -15.50 -13.28 -2.36
N VAL A 178 -15.38 -12.10 -1.74
CA VAL A 178 -16.53 -11.23 -1.42
C VAL A 178 -16.59 -9.95 -2.26
N GLY A 179 -15.78 -9.84 -3.32
CA GLY A 179 -15.97 -8.85 -4.36
C GLY A 179 -14.84 -7.82 -4.56
N ALA A 180 -13.68 -7.98 -3.93
CA ALA A 180 -12.52 -7.20 -4.31
C ALA A 180 -12.06 -7.58 -5.73
N ASP A 181 -11.58 -6.60 -6.50
CA ASP A 181 -11.12 -6.80 -7.87
C ASP A 181 -9.59 -6.91 -7.94
N LEU A 182 -8.90 -6.39 -6.93
CA LEU A 182 -7.45 -6.33 -6.85
C LEU A 182 -7.01 -6.23 -5.39
N VAL A 183 -5.92 -6.92 -5.04
CA VAL A 183 -5.23 -6.75 -3.75
C VAL A 183 -3.80 -6.33 -4.01
N ILE A 184 -3.35 -5.26 -3.34
CA ILE A 184 -1.97 -4.76 -3.39
C ILE A 184 -1.38 -4.86 -1.98
N GLY A 185 -0.26 -5.55 -1.85
CA GLY A 185 0.38 -5.85 -0.58
C GLY A 185 1.68 -5.08 -0.37
N HIS A 186 1.98 -4.84 0.92
CA HIS A 186 3.13 -4.12 1.45
C HIS A 186 3.64 -4.82 2.72
N HIS A 187 4.69 -4.37 3.34
CA HIS A 187 5.35 -4.79 4.58
C HIS A 187 6.59 -5.69 4.40
N PRO A 188 6.64 -6.71 3.53
CA PRO A 188 7.83 -7.57 3.47
C PRO A 188 9.13 -6.86 3.11
N HIS A 189 9.11 -5.63 2.63
CA HIS A 189 10.23 -4.84 2.12
C HIS A 189 10.96 -5.48 0.93
N TRP A 190 10.62 -6.70 0.59
CA TRP A 190 11.06 -7.44 -0.60
C TRP A 190 9.86 -7.62 -1.54
N VAL A 191 10.12 -7.59 -2.84
CA VAL A 191 9.09 -7.99 -3.81
C VAL A 191 8.70 -9.46 -3.58
N GLN A 192 7.40 -9.74 -3.63
CA GLN A 192 6.86 -11.09 -3.54
C GLN A 192 6.08 -11.46 -4.80
N ILE A 193 5.69 -12.72 -4.90
CA ILE A 193 4.97 -13.24 -6.07
C ILE A 193 3.66 -12.49 -6.34
N ILE A 194 3.24 -12.52 -7.61
CA ILE A 194 1.89 -12.14 -8.04
C ILE A 194 1.10 -13.42 -8.27
N GLU A 195 -0.09 -13.48 -7.67
CA GLU A 195 -1.03 -14.59 -7.85
C GLU A 195 -2.25 -14.10 -8.64
N ILE A 196 -2.76 -14.93 -9.55
CA ILE A 196 -4.08 -14.73 -10.14
C ILE A 196 -5.03 -15.71 -9.47
N TYR A 197 -5.92 -15.18 -8.63
CA TYR A 197 -6.91 -15.95 -7.89
C TYR A 197 -8.31 -15.65 -8.39
N GLN A 198 -9.05 -16.63 -8.89
CA GLN A 198 -10.36 -16.46 -9.52
C GLN A 198 -10.40 -15.36 -10.60
N GLY A 199 -9.31 -15.26 -11.39
CA GLY A 199 -9.16 -14.22 -12.42
C GLY A 199 -8.83 -12.82 -11.89
N LYS A 200 -8.63 -12.65 -10.58
CA LYS A 200 -8.27 -11.40 -9.93
C LYS A 200 -6.83 -11.42 -9.44
N PRO A 201 -6.04 -10.36 -9.64
CA PRO A 201 -4.66 -10.34 -9.22
C PRO A 201 -4.51 -10.01 -7.73
N ILE A 202 -3.50 -10.67 -7.14
CA ILE A 202 -2.98 -10.39 -5.81
C ILE A 202 -1.49 -10.10 -5.97
N LEU A 203 -1.09 -8.87 -5.74
CA LEU A 203 0.31 -8.44 -5.66
C LEU A 203 0.71 -8.49 -4.19
N TYR A 204 1.39 -9.56 -3.75
CA TYR A 204 1.63 -9.76 -2.31
C TYR A 204 2.61 -8.77 -1.69
N SER A 205 3.59 -8.28 -2.44
CA SER A 205 4.44 -7.16 -2.06
C SER A 205 5.14 -6.57 -3.29
N LEU A 206 5.16 -5.25 -3.34
CA LEU A 206 5.89 -4.49 -4.36
C LEU A 206 7.31 -4.08 -3.90
N GLY A 207 7.73 -4.48 -2.69
CA GLY A 207 8.99 -4.04 -2.10
C GLY A 207 8.98 -2.56 -1.71
N ASN A 208 10.16 -1.99 -1.51
CA ASN A 208 10.33 -0.59 -1.13
C ASN A 208 10.29 0.34 -2.35
N LEU A 209 9.76 1.56 -2.15
CA LEU A 209 9.82 2.65 -3.14
C LEU A 209 10.78 3.76 -2.71
N VAL A 210 10.60 4.30 -1.53
CA VAL A 210 11.46 5.30 -0.88
C VAL A 210 11.70 4.83 0.54
N PHE A 211 12.88 4.28 0.79
CA PHE A 211 13.22 3.72 2.08
C PHE A 211 14.75 3.66 2.24
N ASP A 212 15.25 3.88 3.43
CA ASP A 212 16.69 3.90 3.73
C ASP A 212 17.27 2.54 4.16
N GLN A 213 16.58 1.46 3.84
CA GLN A 213 17.02 0.08 4.10
C GLN A 213 18.09 -0.37 3.12
N MET A 214 19.34 0.08 3.30
CA MET A 214 20.43 -0.15 2.36
C MET A 214 21.27 -1.40 2.64
N TRP A 215 20.84 -2.27 3.56
CA TRP A 215 21.65 -3.42 4.01
C TRP A 215 21.56 -4.68 3.14
N SER A 216 20.59 -4.76 2.24
CA SER A 216 20.52 -5.85 1.28
C SER A 216 20.12 -5.33 -0.11
N ARG A 217 20.47 -6.10 -1.14
CA ARG A 217 20.07 -5.78 -2.51
C ARG A 217 18.56 -5.85 -2.67
N GLU A 218 17.93 -6.79 -2.00
CA GLU A 218 16.49 -7.03 -2.09
C GLU A 218 15.68 -5.89 -1.45
N THR A 219 16.17 -5.27 -0.38
CA THR A 219 15.52 -4.10 0.24
C THR A 219 15.70 -2.82 -0.57
N GLN A 220 16.74 -2.77 -1.41
CA GLN A 220 16.96 -1.68 -2.36
C GLN A 220 16.16 -1.87 -3.66
N GLN A 221 15.60 -3.05 -3.90
CA GLN A 221 14.82 -3.38 -5.09
C GLN A 221 13.34 -3.37 -4.79
N GLY A 222 12.57 -2.74 -5.66
CA GLY A 222 11.12 -2.71 -5.59
C GLY A 222 10.50 -2.71 -6.98
N ALA A 223 9.19 -2.51 -7.04
CA ALA A 223 8.46 -2.36 -8.27
C ALA A 223 7.34 -1.34 -8.15
N LEU A 224 7.06 -0.62 -9.23
CA LEU A 224 5.79 0.07 -9.44
C LEU A 224 4.89 -0.83 -10.28
N ALA A 225 3.59 -0.82 -10.00
CA ALA A 225 2.60 -1.52 -10.79
C ALA A 225 1.67 -0.50 -11.46
N LYS A 226 1.70 -0.41 -12.81
CA LYS A 226 0.69 0.30 -13.58
C LYS A 226 -0.43 -0.67 -13.93
N ILE A 227 -1.63 -0.35 -13.50
CA ILE A 227 -2.78 -1.22 -13.61
C ILE A 227 -3.77 -0.59 -14.58
N TYR A 228 -4.09 -1.30 -15.65
CA TYR A 228 -4.92 -0.80 -16.72
C TYR A 228 -6.30 -1.45 -16.68
N PHE A 229 -7.30 -0.60 -16.63
CA PHE A 229 -8.70 -1.02 -16.73
C PHE A 229 -9.28 -0.56 -18.07
N GLN A 230 -10.00 -1.46 -18.73
CA GLN A 230 -10.82 -1.14 -19.88
C GLN A 230 -12.28 -1.41 -19.51
N ASP A 231 -13.10 -0.39 -19.59
CA ASP A 231 -14.43 -0.40 -19.00
C ASP A 231 -14.34 -0.69 -17.48
N LYS A 232 -14.91 -1.77 -16.99
CA LYS A 232 -14.81 -2.18 -15.58
C LYS A 232 -13.87 -3.37 -15.35
N ASN A 233 -13.21 -3.81 -16.42
CA ASN A 233 -12.39 -5.01 -16.40
C ASN A 233 -10.93 -4.64 -16.30
N LEU A 234 -10.20 -5.34 -15.45
CA LEU A 234 -8.76 -5.27 -15.40
C LEU A 234 -8.19 -5.92 -16.66
N GLU A 235 -7.49 -5.15 -17.48
CA GLU A 235 -6.97 -5.59 -18.76
C GLU A 235 -5.55 -6.15 -18.66
N LYS A 236 -4.66 -5.38 -18.04
CA LYS A 236 -3.25 -5.75 -17.88
C LYS A 236 -2.63 -5.07 -16.67
N ILE A 237 -1.55 -5.64 -16.19
CA ILE A 237 -0.64 -5.05 -15.22
C ILE A 237 0.73 -4.93 -15.86
N GLU A 238 1.35 -3.77 -15.76
CA GLU A 238 2.72 -3.51 -16.15
C GLU A 238 3.56 -3.29 -14.88
N ILE A 239 4.55 -4.15 -14.69
CA ILE A 239 5.50 -4.07 -13.58
C ILE A 239 6.71 -3.27 -14.04
N ILE A 240 7.04 -2.23 -13.31
CA ILE A 240 8.21 -1.37 -13.56
C ILE A 240 9.19 -1.57 -12.41
N PRO A 241 10.24 -2.39 -12.61
CA PRO A 241 11.28 -2.59 -11.62
C PRO A 241 12.00 -1.29 -11.26
N ILE A 242 12.23 -1.08 -9.97
CA ILE A 242 12.96 0.06 -9.44
C ILE A 242 14.12 -0.38 -8.56
N HIS A 243 15.14 0.47 -8.45
CA HIS A 243 16.23 0.37 -7.51
C HIS A 243 16.38 1.67 -6.72
N ILE A 244 16.57 1.57 -5.40
CA ILE A 244 16.73 2.71 -4.51
C ILE A 244 18.23 2.98 -4.34
N TYR A 245 18.66 4.19 -4.71
CA TYR A 245 20.00 4.69 -4.49
C TYR A 245 20.01 5.77 -3.41
N ASP A 246 21.16 6.02 -2.84
CA ASP A 246 21.40 7.15 -1.91
C ASP A 246 20.30 7.31 -0.84
N TYR A 247 19.97 6.21 -0.16
CA TYR A 247 19.02 6.19 0.99
C TYR A 247 17.61 6.70 0.69
N GLY A 248 17.16 6.67 -0.54
CA GLY A 248 15.80 7.10 -0.85
C GLY A 248 15.59 7.71 -2.23
N GLN A 249 16.48 7.40 -3.17
CA GLN A 249 16.40 7.86 -4.57
C GLN A 249 15.97 6.70 -5.49
N PRO A 250 14.66 6.44 -5.64
CA PRO A 250 14.21 5.40 -6.54
C PRO A 250 14.49 5.78 -8.00
N GLN A 251 14.96 4.82 -8.77
CA GLN A 251 15.19 4.92 -10.21
C GLN A 251 14.65 3.68 -10.91
N ILE A 252 14.16 3.86 -12.14
CA ILE A 252 13.75 2.74 -12.98
C ILE A 252 14.99 1.95 -13.36
N VAL A 253 14.93 0.63 -13.16
CA VAL A 253 16.03 -0.28 -13.53
C VAL A 253 16.12 -0.38 -15.04
N SER A 254 17.33 -0.18 -15.59
CA SER A 254 17.63 -0.38 -17.01
C SER A 254 18.49 -1.62 -17.29
N ASP A 255 19.13 -2.16 -16.26
CA ASP A 255 19.92 -3.38 -16.39
C ASP A 255 19.02 -4.61 -16.53
N LYS A 256 19.18 -5.32 -17.66
CA LYS A 256 18.34 -6.49 -17.99
C LYS A 256 18.48 -7.64 -16.98
N SER A 257 19.65 -7.82 -16.41
CA SER A 257 19.88 -8.91 -15.44
C SER A 257 19.16 -8.62 -14.14
N GLU A 258 19.16 -7.37 -13.70
CA GLU A 258 18.44 -6.93 -12.49
C GLU A 258 16.93 -6.94 -12.69
N ILE A 259 16.43 -6.50 -13.86
CA ILE A 259 15.01 -6.64 -14.22
C ILE A 259 14.58 -8.11 -14.08
N GLN A 260 15.34 -9.05 -14.69
CA GLN A 260 15.02 -10.48 -14.62
C GLN A 260 15.08 -11.05 -13.19
N GLU A 261 15.98 -10.56 -12.36
CA GLU A 261 16.08 -10.95 -10.96
C GLU A 261 14.82 -10.53 -10.17
N ILE A 262 14.36 -9.29 -10.33
CA ILE A 262 13.14 -8.78 -9.69
C ILE A 262 11.91 -9.55 -10.19
N LEU A 263 11.74 -9.69 -11.51
CA LEU A 263 10.62 -10.41 -12.11
C LEU A 263 10.57 -11.88 -11.66
N LYS A 264 11.73 -12.55 -11.56
CA LYS A 264 11.80 -13.92 -11.08
C LYS A 264 11.29 -14.08 -9.64
N ARG A 265 11.62 -13.12 -8.74
CA ARG A 265 11.05 -13.12 -7.37
C ARG A 265 9.54 -12.91 -7.39
N MET A 266 9.03 -12.13 -8.31
CA MET A 266 7.59 -11.92 -8.51
C MET A 266 6.90 -13.09 -9.23
N ASN A 267 7.64 -14.16 -9.60
CA ASN A 267 7.19 -15.30 -10.39
C ASN A 267 6.66 -14.89 -11.78
N LEU A 268 7.29 -13.92 -12.40
CA LEU A 268 6.93 -13.38 -13.71
C LEU A 268 7.97 -13.73 -14.77
N LYS A 269 7.49 -13.91 -16.01
CA LYS A 269 8.34 -14.13 -17.20
C LYS A 269 8.58 -12.84 -17.99
N SER A 270 7.75 -11.82 -17.77
CA SER A 270 7.81 -10.51 -18.43
C SER A 270 7.22 -9.44 -17.52
N GLU A 271 7.51 -8.19 -17.84
CA GLU A 271 6.97 -7.01 -17.15
C GLU A 271 5.46 -6.81 -17.36
N ILE A 272 4.87 -7.50 -18.31
CA ILE A 272 3.43 -7.36 -18.66
C ILE A 272 2.69 -8.66 -18.34
N ILE A 273 1.62 -8.53 -17.57
CA ILE A 273 0.65 -9.56 -17.26
C ILE A 273 -0.66 -9.20 -17.96
N ASN A 274 -1.05 -9.99 -18.96
CA ASN A 274 -2.35 -9.84 -19.62
C ASN A 274 -3.39 -10.72 -18.90
N LEU A 275 -4.58 -10.16 -18.66
CA LEU A 275 -5.63 -10.78 -17.86
C LEU A 275 -6.91 -11.06 -18.69
N LYS A 276 -6.78 -10.96 -20.01
CA LYS A 276 -7.84 -11.33 -20.97
C LYS A 276 -7.89 -12.81 -21.24
#